data_945b7c9ca7d44cd80d0908c0ca60ff2f
#
_entry.id   945b7c9ca7d44cd80d0908c0ca60ff2f
#
_cell.length_a   1.000
_cell.length_b   1.000
_cell.length_c   1.000
_cell.angle_alpha   90.00
_cell.angle_beta   90.00
_cell.angle_gamma   90.00
#
_symmetry.space_group_name_H-M   'P 1'
#
loop_
_entity.id
_entity.type
_entity.pdbx_description
1 polymer ?
#
loop_
_entity_poly.entity_id
_entity_poly.type
_entity_poly.pdbx_seq_one_letter_code
_entity_poly.pdbx_strand_id
1 'polypeptide(L)'
;MFLIGCNAATGNNNKNQAVTFTGTDGITAEFAASAPAKTVFENSYFPILIRMRNMGAYSIPKDPANTQGLITIGREKDYVPILEIEENSRLAKNSGPGDNEMTFFVDGKSQINPNGDELVASLKAKTSNLDAQSERRISTITANLCYPYKTALSTTVCIDPDIEGLRPGKKVCKVAAQPFANGQGAPLAIVKIESSMLPDVDNNVIKPQFIIYVENRGHGNPVNLAGFRNACRNDFDINDPINNRWNVASLRAFTADGTGKVQLICCPNKLGYCPDNDKDPVNVDNFAGFIRLKDNKDFIRCTFKNGIPKTFDAYTSPLQIEIDYGYVQTISTNFIIQKPLKY
;
A
#
# COMPACT_ATOMS: atom_id res chain seq x y z
N MET A 1 54.70 10.57 25.77
CA MET A 1 53.26 10.34 26.03
C MET A 1 52.50 10.73 24.77
N PHE A 2 52.27 9.77 23.87
CA PHE A 2 51.61 10.00 22.58
C PHE A 2 50.13 9.65 22.76
N LEU A 3 49.25 10.62 22.56
CA LEU A 3 47.81 10.43 22.48
C LEU A 3 47.45 10.03 21.06
N ILE A 4 47.08 8.76 20.85
CA ILE A 4 46.50 8.25 19.62
C ILE A 4 45.01 8.58 19.66
N GLY A 5 44.58 9.57 18.88
CA GLY A 5 43.18 9.86 18.64
C GLY A 5 42.57 8.78 17.76
N CYS A 6 41.60 8.04 18.26
CA CYS A 6 40.74 7.19 17.45
C CYS A 6 39.83 8.06 16.58
N ASN A 7 40.13 8.16 15.29
CA ASN A 7 39.17 8.61 14.29
C ASN A 7 38.11 7.52 14.16
N ALA A 8 36.96 7.75 14.75
CA ALA A 8 35.75 6.97 14.45
C ALA A 8 35.35 7.27 12.99
N ALA A 9 35.69 6.36 12.09
CA ALA A 9 35.15 6.37 10.74
C ALA A 9 33.62 6.22 10.87
N THR A 10 32.89 7.32 10.65
CA THR A 10 31.44 7.32 10.47
C THR A 10 31.15 6.55 9.18
N GLY A 11 30.95 5.26 9.35
CA GLY A 11 30.61 4.33 8.29
C GLY A 11 29.27 4.70 7.64
N ASN A 12 29.28 4.67 6.35
CA ASN A 12 28.30 5.00 5.34
C ASN A 12 27.03 4.09 5.38
N ASN A 13 26.55 3.67 6.55
CA ASN A 13 25.41 2.74 6.70
C ASN A 13 24.04 3.38 6.42
N ASN A 14 23.97 4.73 6.34
CA ASN A 14 22.69 5.40 6.11
C ASN A 14 22.20 5.40 4.65
N LYS A 15 23.07 5.15 3.67
CA LYS A 15 22.67 5.17 2.25
C LYS A 15 21.82 3.95 1.86
N ASN A 16 22.11 2.77 2.40
CA ASN A 16 21.35 1.55 2.05
C ASN A 16 19.96 1.50 2.69
N GLN A 17 19.82 2.07 3.88
CA GLN A 17 18.51 2.14 4.55
C GLN A 17 17.56 3.13 3.85
N ALA A 18 18.10 4.24 3.33
CA ALA A 18 17.35 5.22 2.56
C ALA A 18 16.80 4.65 1.23
N VAL A 19 17.55 3.77 0.57
CA VAL A 19 17.12 3.16 -0.72
C VAL A 19 15.96 2.18 -0.55
N THR A 20 15.90 1.44 0.55
CA THR A 20 14.86 0.45 0.82
C THR A 20 13.47 1.10 0.92
N PHE A 21 13.38 2.27 1.54
CA PHE A 21 12.13 3.01 1.77
C PHE A 21 11.90 4.15 0.78
N THR A 22 12.32 3.97 -0.46
CA THR A 22 12.09 4.95 -1.55
C THR A 22 11.38 4.30 -2.73
N GLY A 23 10.73 5.14 -3.55
CA GLY A 23 9.95 4.71 -4.70
C GLY A 23 8.45 4.70 -4.41
N THR A 24 7.68 4.50 -5.45
CA THR A 24 6.22 4.56 -5.44
C THR A 24 5.58 3.27 -5.96
N ASP A 25 6.37 2.23 -6.14
CA ASP A 25 5.87 0.93 -6.59
C ASP A 25 5.61 0.00 -5.40
N GLY A 26 4.59 -0.83 -5.53
CA GLY A 26 4.37 -2.02 -4.75
C GLY A 26 4.82 -3.25 -5.53
N ILE A 27 3.87 -4.16 -5.82
CA ILE A 27 4.12 -5.28 -6.73
C ILE A 27 3.91 -4.79 -8.17
N THR A 28 4.92 -4.98 -9.01
CA THR A 28 4.77 -4.86 -10.46
C THR A 28 4.47 -6.23 -11.04
N ALA A 29 3.61 -6.30 -12.06
CA ALA A 29 3.23 -7.55 -12.70
C ALA A 29 3.09 -7.37 -14.21
N GLU A 30 3.47 -8.40 -14.95
CA GLU A 30 3.32 -8.45 -16.41
C GLU A 30 3.15 -9.90 -16.88
N PHE A 31 2.47 -10.09 -18.02
CA PHE A 31 2.52 -11.37 -18.71
C PHE A 31 3.89 -11.54 -19.36
N ALA A 32 4.51 -12.70 -19.16
CA ALA A 32 5.81 -12.98 -19.77
C ALA A 32 5.68 -13.02 -21.30
N ALA A 33 6.71 -12.58 -21.98
CA ALA A 33 6.74 -12.61 -23.45
C ALA A 33 6.47 -14.03 -23.99
N SER A 34 5.55 -14.13 -24.95
CA SER A 34 5.14 -15.41 -25.58
C SER A 34 4.46 -16.44 -24.65
N ALA A 35 3.98 -16.01 -23.49
CA ALA A 35 3.23 -16.87 -22.57
C ALA A 35 2.01 -16.15 -21.96
N PRO A 36 0.85 -16.06 -22.69
CA PRO A 36 0.52 -16.85 -23.90
C PRO A 36 1.26 -16.39 -25.17
N ALA A 37 1.44 -17.31 -26.09
CA ALA A 37 1.88 -16.98 -27.45
C ALA A 37 0.83 -16.09 -28.15
N LYS A 38 1.26 -15.22 -29.07
CA LYS A 38 0.34 -14.35 -29.83
C LYS A 38 -0.74 -15.09 -30.58
N THR A 39 -0.45 -16.34 -30.98
CA THR A 39 -1.38 -17.24 -31.66
C THR A 39 -1.29 -18.62 -31.04
N VAL A 40 -2.44 -19.20 -30.72
CA VAL A 40 -2.60 -20.57 -30.23
C VAL A 40 -3.62 -21.28 -31.12
N PHE A 41 -3.55 -22.63 -31.19
CA PHE A 41 -4.52 -23.38 -31.97
C PHE A 41 -5.75 -23.77 -31.14
N GLU A 42 -6.88 -23.98 -31.82
CA GLU A 42 -8.07 -24.54 -31.17
C GLU A 42 -7.74 -25.94 -30.62
N ASN A 43 -8.46 -26.34 -29.56
CA ASN A 43 -8.33 -27.62 -28.86
C ASN A 43 -6.88 -27.96 -28.43
N SER A 44 -6.08 -26.94 -28.12
CA SER A 44 -4.67 -27.11 -27.76
C SER A 44 -4.37 -26.51 -26.37
N TYR A 45 -3.36 -27.07 -25.71
CA TYR A 45 -2.83 -26.51 -24.46
C TYR A 45 -1.80 -25.43 -24.78
N PHE A 46 -1.77 -24.39 -23.90
CA PHE A 46 -0.79 -23.32 -23.97
C PHE A 46 -0.43 -22.81 -22.57
N PRO A 47 0.81 -22.33 -22.37
CA PRO A 47 1.23 -21.77 -21.09
C PRO A 47 0.79 -20.32 -20.94
N ILE A 48 0.53 -19.92 -19.69
CA ILE A 48 0.36 -18.54 -19.25
C ILE A 48 1.37 -18.33 -18.13
N LEU A 49 2.25 -17.35 -18.29
CA LEU A 49 3.23 -16.99 -17.26
C LEU A 49 3.03 -15.52 -16.85
N ILE A 50 2.87 -15.30 -15.56
CA ILE A 50 2.78 -13.96 -14.97
C ILE A 50 4.01 -13.76 -14.11
N ARG A 51 4.85 -12.79 -14.49
CA ARG A 51 6.01 -12.38 -13.73
C ARG A 51 5.59 -11.26 -12.77
N MET A 52 5.88 -11.42 -11.50
CA MET A 52 5.59 -10.45 -10.46
C MET A 52 6.87 -10.12 -9.71
N ARG A 53 7.08 -8.84 -9.38
CA ARG A 53 8.20 -8.40 -8.56
C ARG A 53 7.72 -7.40 -7.52
N ASN A 54 8.10 -7.60 -6.26
CA ASN A 54 7.82 -6.63 -5.22
C ASN A 54 8.91 -5.53 -5.21
N MET A 55 8.61 -4.43 -5.88
CA MET A 55 9.47 -3.26 -6.00
C MET A 55 9.38 -2.31 -4.81
N GLY A 56 8.53 -2.61 -3.85
CA GLY A 56 8.32 -1.78 -2.67
C GLY A 56 9.00 -2.32 -1.40
N ALA A 57 8.80 -1.62 -0.30
CA ALA A 57 9.48 -1.89 0.98
C ALA A 57 8.73 -2.89 1.88
N TYR A 58 7.44 -3.14 1.61
CA TYR A 58 6.63 -4.03 2.44
C TYR A 58 6.55 -5.43 1.84
N SER A 59 6.85 -6.46 2.63
CA SER A 59 6.72 -7.86 2.22
C SER A 59 5.27 -8.32 2.32
N ILE A 60 4.79 -9.07 1.33
CA ILE A 60 3.53 -9.79 1.43
C ILE A 60 3.79 -11.05 2.26
N PRO A 61 3.18 -11.18 3.46
CA PRO A 61 3.53 -12.24 4.39
C PRO A 61 3.01 -13.62 3.92
N LYS A 62 3.72 -14.66 4.38
CA LYS A 62 3.28 -16.04 4.20
C LYS A 62 2.12 -16.39 5.14
N ASP A 63 2.19 -15.92 6.37
CA ASP A 63 1.26 -16.24 7.44
C ASP A 63 0.77 -14.96 8.15
N PRO A 64 -0.46 -14.90 8.60
CA PRO A 64 -1.54 -15.87 8.36
C PRO A 64 -2.06 -15.86 6.91
N ALA A 65 -2.67 -16.95 6.45
CA ALA A 65 -3.10 -17.14 5.07
C ALA A 65 -4.06 -16.05 4.52
N ASN A 66 -4.85 -15.41 5.40
CA ASN A 66 -5.73 -14.31 5.03
C ASN A 66 -5.00 -12.99 4.71
N THR A 67 -3.72 -12.90 5.03
CA THR A 67 -2.85 -11.74 4.72
C THR A 67 -1.98 -11.96 3.48
N GLN A 68 -2.04 -13.15 2.87
CA GLN A 68 -1.38 -13.41 1.59
C GLN A 68 -2.02 -12.59 0.46
N GLY A 69 -1.26 -12.34 -0.58
CA GLY A 69 -1.79 -11.81 -1.83
C GLY A 69 -2.70 -12.83 -2.53
N LEU A 70 -3.61 -12.34 -3.36
CA LEU A 70 -4.55 -13.12 -4.17
C LEU A 70 -4.41 -12.72 -5.63
N ILE A 71 -4.36 -13.71 -6.53
CA ILE A 71 -4.46 -13.51 -7.97
C ILE A 71 -5.74 -14.19 -8.44
N THR A 72 -6.55 -13.47 -9.21
CA THR A 72 -7.72 -14.04 -9.91
C THR A 72 -7.52 -13.90 -11.41
N ILE A 73 -7.73 -15.00 -12.13
CA ILE A 73 -7.59 -15.05 -13.60
C ILE A 73 -8.97 -14.95 -14.24
N GLY A 74 -9.16 -13.91 -15.04
CA GLY A 74 -10.33 -13.74 -15.89
C GLY A 74 -10.07 -14.29 -17.29
N ARG A 75 -11.02 -15.05 -17.85
CA ARG A 75 -10.95 -15.64 -19.20
C ARG A 75 -12.34 -15.84 -19.79
N GLU A 76 -12.42 -15.93 -21.08
CA GLU A 76 -13.62 -16.37 -21.79
C GLU A 76 -13.77 -17.90 -21.66
N LYS A 77 -14.59 -18.38 -20.71
CA LYS A 77 -14.72 -19.81 -20.40
C LYS A 77 -15.19 -20.68 -21.58
N ASP A 78 -15.94 -20.12 -22.51
CA ASP A 78 -16.42 -20.84 -23.70
C ASP A 78 -15.28 -21.20 -24.65
N TYR A 79 -14.24 -20.36 -24.70
CA TYR A 79 -13.08 -20.55 -25.60
C TYR A 79 -11.81 -21.00 -24.87
N VAL A 80 -11.74 -20.79 -23.56
CA VAL A 80 -10.65 -21.28 -22.69
C VAL A 80 -11.25 -21.96 -21.47
N PRO A 81 -11.85 -23.16 -21.62
CA PRO A 81 -12.59 -23.83 -20.55
C PRO A 81 -11.69 -24.33 -19.43
N ILE A 82 -10.47 -24.76 -19.72
CA ILE A 82 -9.56 -25.38 -18.75
C ILE A 82 -8.47 -24.39 -18.37
N LEU A 83 -8.24 -24.26 -17.08
CA LEU A 83 -7.14 -23.52 -16.47
C LEU A 83 -6.59 -24.35 -15.31
N GLU A 84 -5.34 -24.74 -15.40
CA GLU A 84 -4.60 -25.48 -14.38
C GLU A 84 -3.54 -24.57 -13.79
N ILE A 85 -3.50 -24.44 -12.47
CA ILE A 85 -2.53 -23.64 -11.72
C ILE A 85 -1.38 -24.58 -11.34
N GLU A 86 -0.16 -24.20 -11.68
CA GLU A 86 1.06 -24.89 -11.24
C GLU A 86 1.52 -24.32 -9.91
N GLU A 87 1.32 -25.08 -8.83
CA GLU A 87 1.70 -24.67 -7.48
C GLU A 87 3.22 -24.74 -7.28
N ASN A 88 3.72 -23.87 -6.43
CA ASN A 88 5.11 -23.89 -5.98
C ASN A 88 5.22 -23.46 -4.50
N SER A 89 6.42 -23.38 -3.95
CA SER A 89 6.65 -23.05 -2.54
C SER A 89 6.07 -21.68 -2.08
N ARG A 90 5.77 -20.78 -3.02
CA ARG A 90 5.29 -19.42 -2.77
C ARG A 90 3.94 -19.09 -3.40
N LEU A 91 3.39 -20.02 -4.16
CA LEU A 91 2.13 -19.88 -4.87
C LEU A 91 1.30 -21.15 -4.72
N ALA A 92 0.10 -21.01 -4.18
CA ALA A 92 -0.81 -22.12 -3.96
C ALA A 92 -2.19 -21.82 -4.55
N LYS A 93 -2.85 -22.85 -5.07
CA LYS A 93 -4.23 -22.77 -5.50
C LYS A 93 -5.11 -22.41 -4.30
N ASN A 94 -5.98 -21.44 -4.46
CA ASN A 94 -6.92 -21.10 -3.40
C ASN A 94 -8.10 -22.11 -3.41
N SER A 95 -8.46 -22.61 -2.24
CA SER A 95 -9.57 -23.57 -2.05
C SER A 95 -10.97 -22.95 -2.24
N GLY A 96 -11.07 -21.76 -2.83
CA GLY A 96 -12.33 -21.08 -3.13
C GLY A 96 -13.14 -21.77 -4.24
N PRO A 97 -14.36 -21.30 -4.53
CA PRO A 97 -15.30 -21.93 -5.47
C PRO A 97 -14.85 -21.84 -6.95
N GLY A 98 -13.72 -21.22 -7.25
CA GLY A 98 -13.19 -21.03 -8.60
C GLY A 98 -11.91 -21.81 -8.88
N ASP A 99 -11.73 -22.23 -10.12
CA ASP A 99 -10.50 -22.84 -10.65
C ASP A 99 -9.44 -21.79 -11.05
N ASN A 100 -9.72 -20.51 -10.81
CA ASN A 100 -9.01 -19.36 -11.35
C ASN A 100 -8.33 -18.50 -10.26
N GLU A 101 -8.27 -18.98 -9.02
CA GLU A 101 -7.69 -18.24 -7.90
C GLU A 101 -6.43 -18.89 -7.35
N MET A 102 -5.44 -18.07 -7.02
CA MET A 102 -4.22 -18.50 -6.35
C MET A 102 -3.77 -17.47 -5.33
N THR A 103 -3.22 -17.96 -4.21
CA THR A 103 -2.59 -17.11 -3.19
C THR A 103 -1.08 -17.08 -3.38
N PHE A 104 -0.46 -15.98 -2.97
CA PHE A 104 0.98 -15.82 -3.05
C PHE A 104 1.55 -15.00 -1.89
N PHE A 105 2.85 -15.18 -1.66
CA PHE A 105 3.64 -14.31 -0.80
C PHE A 105 4.97 -13.97 -1.48
N VAL A 106 5.49 -12.78 -1.21
CA VAL A 106 6.71 -12.27 -1.84
C VAL A 106 7.35 -11.20 -0.98
N ASP A 107 8.66 -11.26 -0.79
CA ASP A 107 9.38 -10.30 0.03
C ASP A 107 9.60 -8.98 -0.69
N GLY A 108 9.53 -7.88 0.08
CA GLY A 108 9.84 -6.54 -0.39
C GLY A 108 11.35 -6.28 -0.46
N LYS A 109 11.69 -5.04 -0.82
CA LYS A 109 13.07 -4.58 -0.76
C LYS A 109 13.62 -4.65 0.66
N SER A 110 14.87 -5.04 0.76
CA SER A 110 15.62 -5.07 2.00
C SER A 110 17.07 -4.65 1.76
N GLN A 111 17.83 -4.49 2.83
CA GLN A 111 19.27 -4.20 2.71
C GLN A 111 20.04 -5.32 1.98
N ILE A 112 19.57 -6.57 2.14
CA ILE A 112 20.17 -7.76 1.51
C ILE A 112 19.67 -7.90 0.06
N ASN A 113 18.39 -7.57 -0.19
CA ASN A 113 17.76 -7.63 -1.51
C ASN A 113 17.18 -6.26 -1.90
N PRO A 114 18.01 -5.32 -2.38
CA PRO A 114 17.56 -3.96 -2.73
C PRO A 114 16.64 -3.90 -3.96
N ASN A 115 16.60 -4.96 -4.77
CA ASN A 115 15.76 -5.05 -5.96
C ASN A 115 14.38 -5.65 -5.69
N GLY A 116 14.13 -6.11 -4.44
CA GLY A 116 12.94 -6.86 -4.10
C GLY A 116 12.93 -8.28 -4.67
N ASP A 117 11.98 -9.07 -4.26
CA ASP A 117 11.88 -10.47 -4.66
C ASP A 117 10.95 -10.64 -5.87
N GLU A 118 11.22 -11.67 -6.67
CA GLU A 118 10.46 -12.01 -7.88
C GLU A 118 9.76 -13.36 -7.74
N LEU A 119 8.54 -13.42 -8.24
CA LEU A 119 7.73 -14.63 -8.30
C LEU A 119 7.14 -14.77 -9.71
N VAL A 120 7.17 -16.01 -10.25
CA VAL A 120 6.49 -16.34 -11.50
C VAL A 120 5.33 -17.26 -11.19
N ALA A 121 4.13 -16.85 -11.59
CA ALA A 121 2.95 -17.71 -11.59
C ALA A 121 2.85 -18.41 -12.94
N SER A 122 2.87 -19.73 -12.92
CA SER A 122 2.75 -20.60 -14.10
C SER A 122 1.38 -21.25 -14.13
N LEU A 123 0.71 -21.15 -15.27
CA LEU A 123 -0.59 -21.75 -15.50
C LEU A 123 -0.59 -22.42 -16.86
N LYS A 124 -1.38 -23.48 -16.99
CA LYS A 124 -1.64 -24.19 -18.23
C LYS A 124 -3.10 -24.06 -18.59
N ALA A 125 -3.38 -23.52 -19.75
CA ALA A 125 -4.73 -23.33 -20.25
C ALA A 125 -4.98 -24.18 -21.49
N LYS A 126 -6.25 -24.52 -21.76
CA LYS A 126 -6.66 -25.24 -22.97
C LYS A 126 -7.74 -24.48 -23.69
N THR A 127 -7.60 -24.29 -24.98
CA THR A 127 -8.62 -23.73 -25.88
C THR A 127 -9.69 -24.78 -26.22
N SER A 128 -10.92 -24.33 -26.47
CA SER A 128 -11.98 -25.14 -27.11
C SER A 128 -11.90 -25.05 -28.64
N ASN A 129 -12.81 -25.74 -29.32
CA ASN A 129 -13.02 -25.57 -30.74
C ASN A 129 -13.63 -24.21 -31.02
N LEU A 130 -13.25 -23.59 -32.14
CA LEU A 130 -13.90 -22.41 -32.66
C LEU A 130 -15.24 -22.75 -33.33
N ASP A 131 -16.11 -21.76 -33.40
CA ASP A 131 -17.37 -21.90 -34.16
C ASP A 131 -17.11 -22.31 -35.60
N ALA A 132 -18.05 -23.05 -36.18
CA ALA A 132 -17.86 -23.68 -37.51
C ALA A 132 -17.48 -22.67 -38.60
N GLN A 133 -18.01 -21.45 -38.54
CA GLN A 133 -17.79 -20.40 -39.53
C GLN A 133 -16.61 -19.46 -39.18
N SER A 134 -15.92 -19.67 -38.05
CA SER A 134 -14.82 -18.83 -37.60
C SER A 134 -13.48 -19.50 -37.80
N GLU A 135 -12.58 -18.87 -38.54
CA GLU A 135 -11.20 -19.37 -38.74
C GLU A 135 -10.25 -18.92 -37.61
N ARG A 136 -10.56 -17.81 -36.98
CA ARG A 136 -9.78 -17.19 -35.89
C ARG A 136 -10.64 -16.36 -34.98
N ARG A 137 -10.24 -16.25 -33.71
CA ARG A 137 -10.87 -15.42 -32.68
C ARG A 137 -9.80 -14.76 -31.83
N ILE A 138 -10.00 -13.48 -31.50
CA ILE A 138 -9.20 -12.80 -30.48
C ILE A 138 -9.85 -13.09 -29.13
N SER A 139 -9.04 -13.56 -28.17
CA SER A 139 -9.44 -13.79 -26.80
C SER A 139 -8.54 -13.01 -25.85
N THR A 140 -9.05 -12.69 -24.67
CA THR A 140 -8.35 -11.90 -23.65
C THR A 140 -8.21 -12.70 -22.37
N ILE A 141 -7.03 -12.63 -21.76
CA ILE A 141 -6.79 -13.09 -20.41
C ILE A 141 -6.50 -11.87 -19.55
N THR A 142 -7.15 -11.80 -18.39
CA THR A 142 -6.89 -10.78 -17.39
C THR A 142 -6.38 -11.43 -16.10
N ALA A 143 -5.53 -10.72 -15.37
CA ALA A 143 -5.13 -11.12 -14.03
C ALA A 143 -5.32 -9.92 -13.08
N ASN A 144 -6.13 -10.13 -12.05
CA ASN A 144 -6.26 -9.18 -10.95
C ASN A 144 -5.30 -9.62 -9.83
N LEU A 145 -4.37 -8.75 -9.47
CA LEU A 145 -3.45 -8.93 -8.35
C LEU A 145 -3.93 -8.07 -7.20
N CYS A 146 -4.22 -8.70 -6.08
CA CYS A 146 -4.75 -8.03 -4.90
C CYS A 146 -3.93 -8.43 -3.70
N TYR A 147 -3.43 -7.45 -2.97
CA TYR A 147 -2.52 -7.73 -1.87
C TYR A 147 -2.63 -6.68 -0.76
N PRO A 148 -2.40 -7.08 0.50
CA PRO A 148 -2.27 -6.13 1.60
C PRO A 148 -0.97 -5.36 1.43
N TYR A 149 -0.99 -4.06 1.69
CA TYR A 149 0.22 -3.25 1.62
C TYR A 149 0.26 -2.21 2.73
N LYS A 150 1.45 -1.70 2.99
CA LYS A 150 1.71 -0.69 4.02
C LYS A 150 2.67 0.38 3.50
N THR A 151 2.36 1.63 3.81
CA THR A 151 3.29 2.75 3.69
C THR A 151 3.70 3.21 5.08
N ALA A 152 4.98 3.36 5.34
CA ALA A 152 5.50 3.87 6.60
C ALA A 152 6.45 5.04 6.36
N LEU A 153 6.28 6.11 7.14
CA LEU A 153 7.16 7.27 7.15
C LEU A 153 7.54 7.61 8.59
N SER A 154 8.82 7.84 8.84
CA SER A 154 9.32 8.44 10.07
C SER A 154 10.07 9.71 9.74
N THR A 155 9.68 10.82 10.34
CA THR A 155 10.32 12.13 10.18
C THR A 155 10.41 12.86 11.51
N THR A 156 11.18 13.96 11.56
CA THR A 156 11.27 14.81 12.73
C THR A 156 10.45 16.07 12.48
N VAL A 157 9.57 16.42 13.41
CA VAL A 157 8.75 17.64 13.37
C VAL A 157 9.12 18.56 14.50
N CYS A 158 8.90 19.85 14.28
CA CYS A 158 9.03 20.88 15.34
C CYS A 158 7.68 21.08 16.02
N ILE A 159 7.68 21.03 17.35
CA ILE A 159 6.54 21.37 18.20
C ILE A 159 6.94 22.62 18.97
N ASP A 160 6.20 23.70 18.76
CA ASP A 160 6.46 25.02 19.36
C ASP A 160 5.22 25.54 20.07
N PRO A 161 5.14 25.39 21.41
CA PRO A 161 4.02 25.89 22.19
C PRO A 161 3.97 27.41 22.32
N ASP A 162 5.07 28.13 22.06
CA ASP A 162 5.13 29.59 22.07
C ASP A 162 4.79 30.17 20.68
N ILE A 163 3.53 30.06 20.29
CA ILE A 163 3.04 30.51 18.96
C ILE A 163 3.12 32.03 18.77
N GLU A 164 3.08 32.78 19.84
CA GLU A 164 3.12 34.25 19.84
C GLU A 164 4.55 34.80 19.88
N GLY A 165 5.54 33.93 20.14
CA GLY A 165 6.95 34.33 20.20
C GLY A 165 7.29 35.27 21.38
N LEU A 166 6.56 35.14 22.47
CA LEU A 166 6.71 36.01 23.65
C LEU A 166 7.89 35.61 24.54
N ARG A 167 8.45 34.45 24.36
CA ARG A 167 9.57 33.96 25.18
C ARG A 167 10.89 34.50 24.70
N PRO A 168 11.72 35.01 25.59
CA PRO A 168 13.07 35.39 25.26
C PRO A 168 13.93 34.13 24.97
N GLY A 169 14.73 34.19 23.94
CA GLY A 169 15.67 33.09 23.57
C GLY A 169 15.52 32.61 22.17
N LYS A 170 16.53 31.84 21.72
CA LYS A 170 16.53 31.25 20.39
C LYS A 170 15.77 29.89 20.40
N LYS A 171 14.70 29.79 19.62
CA LYS A 171 14.00 28.52 19.46
C LYS A 171 14.88 27.46 18.81
N VAL A 172 14.85 26.22 19.30
CA VAL A 172 15.67 25.10 18.82
C VAL A 172 15.23 24.58 17.45
N CYS A 173 13.99 24.88 17.06
CA CYS A 173 13.45 24.50 15.75
C CYS A 173 12.39 25.49 15.29
N LYS A 174 11.95 25.36 14.04
CA LYS A 174 10.88 26.14 13.44
C LYS A 174 9.81 25.23 12.86
N VAL A 175 8.54 25.52 13.17
CA VAL A 175 7.40 24.84 12.56
C VAL A 175 7.37 25.15 11.06
N ALA A 176 7.42 24.12 10.23
CA ALA A 176 7.45 24.27 8.78
C ALA A 176 6.79 23.06 8.09
N ALA A 177 6.28 23.28 6.89
CA ALA A 177 5.83 22.20 6.03
C ALA A 177 7.02 21.38 5.49
N GLN A 178 6.83 20.07 5.39
CA GLN A 178 7.85 19.14 4.92
C GLN A 178 7.33 18.41 3.66
N PRO A 179 7.92 18.62 2.48
CA PRO A 179 7.62 17.88 1.26
C PRO A 179 8.42 16.58 1.21
N PHE A 180 7.82 15.52 0.59
CA PHE A 180 8.43 14.22 0.36
C PHE A 180 8.26 13.82 -1.11
N ALA A 181 9.32 13.94 -1.89
CA ALA A 181 9.27 13.72 -3.35
C ALA A 181 9.43 12.24 -3.76
N ASN A 182 10.21 11.47 -2.99
CA ASN A 182 10.75 10.17 -3.43
C ASN A 182 9.86 8.97 -3.10
N GLY A 183 8.67 9.18 -2.52
CA GLY A 183 7.84 8.10 -2.00
C GLY A 183 8.48 7.35 -0.82
N GLN A 184 7.82 6.32 -0.33
CA GLN A 184 8.25 5.52 0.83
C GLN A 184 8.37 4.02 0.49
N GLY A 185 8.60 3.67 -0.77
CA GLY A 185 8.64 2.28 -1.23
C GLY A 185 7.26 1.62 -1.22
N ALA A 186 6.22 2.37 -1.60
CA ALA A 186 4.84 1.93 -1.56
C ALA A 186 3.96 2.73 -2.54
N PRO A 187 2.86 2.12 -3.08
CA PRO A 187 1.97 2.78 -4.04
C PRO A 187 1.28 4.04 -3.49
N LEU A 188 0.84 4.00 -2.23
CA LEU A 188 0.38 5.21 -1.56
C LEU A 188 1.57 5.97 -0.98
N ALA A 189 1.77 7.20 -1.43
CA ALA A 189 2.87 8.04 -0.99
C ALA A 189 2.39 9.19 -0.11
N ILE A 190 3.07 9.42 1.01
CA ILE A 190 2.96 10.64 1.77
C ILE A 190 3.81 11.68 1.04
N VAL A 191 3.18 12.74 0.55
CA VAL A 191 3.84 13.74 -0.31
C VAL A 191 4.17 15.03 0.41
N LYS A 192 3.44 15.33 1.49
CA LYS A 192 3.65 16.54 2.28
C LYS A 192 3.07 16.38 3.68
N ILE A 193 3.70 16.99 4.67
CA ILE A 193 3.17 17.18 6.00
C ILE A 193 3.19 18.68 6.32
N GLU A 194 2.06 19.24 6.70
CA GLU A 194 1.96 20.58 7.25
C GLU A 194 1.72 20.49 8.76
N SER A 195 2.49 21.26 9.50
CA SER A 195 2.39 21.32 10.97
C SER A 195 1.75 22.65 11.38
N SER A 196 0.78 22.59 12.28
CA SER A 196 0.11 23.76 12.88
C SER A 196 0.05 23.59 14.39
N MET A 197 0.17 24.67 15.11
CA MET A 197 0.07 24.72 16.57
C MET A 197 -1.24 25.43 16.94
N LEU A 198 -2.26 24.68 17.35
CA LEU A 198 -3.59 25.22 17.63
C LEU A 198 -3.73 25.55 19.11
N PRO A 199 -4.05 26.80 19.49
CA PRO A 199 -4.30 27.16 20.90
C PRO A 199 -5.65 26.59 21.37
N ASP A 200 -5.62 25.92 22.50
CA ASP A 200 -6.80 25.57 23.28
C ASP A 200 -6.82 26.47 24.52
N VAL A 201 -7.63 27.49 24.44
CA VAL A 201 -7.67 28.55 25.46
C VAL A 201 -8.27 28.06 26.78
N ASP A 202 -9.28 27.21 26.71
CA ASP A 202 -10.00 26.70 27.87
C ASP A 202 -9.12 25.81 28.74
N ASN A 203 -8.26 25.02 28.13
CA ASN A 203 -7.34 24.09 28.80
C ASN A 203 -5.93 24.67 28.98
N ASN A 204 -5.65 25.87 28.48
CA ASN A 204 -4.34 26.53 28.51
C ASN A 204 -3.20 25.65 27.91
N VAL A 205 -3.51 24.95 26.83
CA VAL A 205 -2.57 24.07 26.10
C VAL A 205 -2.49 24.47 24.63
N ILE A 206 -1.48 23.96 23.95
CA ILE A 206 -1.36 23.97 22.50
C ILE A 206 -1.61 22.55 21.98
N LYS A 207 -2.46 22.40 20.98
CA LYS A 207 -2.73 21.15 20.28
C LYS A 207 -1.99 21.12 18.94
N PRO A 208 -0.83 20.44 18.86
CA PRO A 208 -0.16 20.21 17.58
C PRO A 208 -1.08 19.46 16.63
N GLN A 209 -1.23 19.97 15.42
CA GLN A 209 -1.98 19.35 14.34
C GLN A 209 -1.06 19.13 13.13
N PHE A 210 -1.14 17.94 12.54
CA PHE A 210 -0.41 17.57 11.35
C PHE A 210 -1.41 17.26 10.24
N ILE A 211 -1.30 17.97 9.12
CA ILE A 211 -2.07 17.70 7.91
C ILE A 211 -1.19 16.86 7.01
N ILE A 212 -1.57 15.59 6.81
CA ILE A 212 -0.81 14.59 6.07
C ILE A 212 -1.47 14.41 4.71
N TYR A 213 -0.75 14.78 3.64
CA TYR A 213 -1.19 14.66 2.26
C TYR A 213 -0.72 13.33 1.68
N VAL A 214 -1.64 12.57 1.12
CA VAL A 214 -1.42 11.24 0.56
C VAL A 214 -1.84 11.21 -0.90
N GLU A 215 -1.02 10.59 -1.75
CA GLU A 215 -1.30 10.37 -3.17
C GLU A 215 -1.10 8.89 -3.53
N ASN A 216 -1.99 8.35 -4.36
CA ASN A 216 -1.75 7.09 -5.04
C ASN A 216 -0.86 7.36 -6.26
N ARG A 217 0.38 6.91 -6.21
CA ARG A 217 1.38 7.02 -7.28
C ARG A 217 1.66 5.69 -7.98
N GLY A 218 1.03 4.62 -7.52
CA GLY A 218 1.11 3.31 -8.15
C GLY A 218 0.13 3.15 -9.32
N HIS A 219 0.17 1.99 -9.98
CA HIS A 219 -0.59 1.69 -11.20
C HIS A 219 -1.95 1.00 -10.94
N GLY A 220 -2.33 0.79 -9.70
CA GLY A 220 -3.59 0.16 -9.29
C GLY A 220 -4.42 1.07 -8.41
N ASN A 221 -5.39 0.49 -7.74
CA ASN A 221 -6.32 1.20 -6.86
C ASN A 221 -6.21 0.69 -5.42
N PRO A 222 -6.10 1.57 -4.43
CA PRO A 222 -6.19 1.17 -3.05
C PRO A 222 -7.63 0.81 -2.68
N VAL A 223 -7.77 -0.15 -1.77
CA VAL A 223 -9.04 -0.56 -1.18
C VAL A 223 -8.88 -0.68 0.32
N ASN A 224 -9.97 -0.69 1.07
CA ASN A 224 -9.90 -1.01 2.48
C ASN A 224 -9.20 -2.37 2.68
N LEU A 225 -8.26 -2.43 3.62
CA LEU A 225 -7.47 -3.64 3.89
C LEU A 225 -8.35 -4.87 4.15
N ALA A 226 -9.45 -4.72 4.89
CA ALA A 226 -10.37 -5.84 5.18
C ALA A 226 -11.09 -6.37 3.93
N GLY A 227 -11.31 -5.53 2.90
CA GLY A 227 -12.07 -5.85 1.70
C GLY A 227 -11.25 -6.25 0.47
N PHE A 228 -9.91 -6.30 0.54
CA PHE A 228 -9.09 -6.48 -0.67
C PHE A 228 -9.35 -7.81 -1.40
N ARG A 229 -9.67 -8.88 -0.69
CA ARG A 229 -9.99 -10.18 -1.29
C ARG A 229 -11.32 -10.16 -2.03
N ASN A 230 -12.32 -9.47 -1.49
CA ASN A 230 -13.62 -9.28 -2.15
C ASN A 230 -13.46 -8.39 -3.38
N ALA A 231 -12.64 -7.34 -3.29
CA ALA A 231 -12.29 -6.50 -4.44
C ALA A 231 -11.64 -7.30 -5.57
N CYS A 232 -10.77 -8.27 -5.23
CA CYS A 232 -10.12 -9.14 -6.20
C CYS A 232 -11.10 -10.00 -6.99
N ARG A 233 -12.19 -10.40 -6.37
CA ARG A 233 -13.25 -11.24 -6.95
C ARG A 233 -14.35 -10.43 -7.62
N ASN A 234 -14.30 -9.11 -7.50
CA ASN A 234 -15.41 -8.22 -7.87
C ASN A 234 -16.70 -8.52 -7.08
N ASP A 235 -16.57 -9.03 -5.87
CA ASP A 235 -17.63 -9.48 -4.98
C ASP A 235 -17.67 -8.60 -3.73
N PHE A 236 -18.01 -7.33 -3.92
CA PHE A 236 -18.26 -6.43 -2.81
C PHE A 236 -19.65 -6.65 -2.25
N ASP A 237 -19.74 -7.02 -0.98
CA ASP A 237 -21.01 -7.01 -0.25
C ASP A 237 -21.50 -5.56 -0.08
N ILE A 238 -22.60 -5.24 -0.72
CA ILE A 238 -23.25 -3.92 -0.64
C ILE A 238 -23.73 -3.60 0.77
N ASN A 239 -23.94 -4.65 1.61
CA ASN A 239 -24.38 -4.52 2.99
C ASN A 239 -23.23 -4.26 3.97
N ASP A 240 -21.97 -4.36 3.52
CA ASP A 240 -20.78 -3.98 4.29
C ASP A 240 -20.07 -2.77 3.66
N PRO A 241 -20.65 -1.57 3.74
CA PRO A 241 -20.08 -0.38 3.10
C PRO A 241 -18.80 0.12 3.75
N ILE A 242 -18.41 -0.40 4.91
CA ILE A 242 -17.19 0.02 5.62
C ILE A 242 -15.97 -0.73 5.06
N ASN A 243 -16.07 -2.05 4.92
CA ASN A 243 -14.96 -2.90 4.50
C ASN A 243 -14.83 -2.98 2.97
N ASN A 244 -15.93 -2.81 2.24
CA ASN A 244 -15.97 -2.93 0.77
C ASN A 244 -15.90 -1.56 0.09
N ARG A 245 -14.79 -0.83 0.26
CA ARG A 245 -14.63 0.51 -0.33
C ARG A 245 -13.35 0.65 -1.14
N TRP A 246 -13.52 1.16 -2.36
CA TRP A 246 -12.44 1.61 -3.22
C TRP A 246 -11.89 2.96 -2.78
N ASN A 247 -10.60 3.16 -3.05
CA ASN A 247 -9.86 4.39 -2.77
C ASN A 247 -9.84 4.78 -1.28
N VAL A 248 -9.83 3.78 -0.40
CA VAL A 248 -9.79 3.97 1.04
C VAL A 248 -8.57 3.29 1.64
N ALA A 249 -7.92 3.97 2.57
CA ALA A 249 -6.83 3.45 3.38
C ALA A 249 -7.00 3.85 4.83
N SER A 250 -6.49 3.06 5.76
CA SER A 250 -6.42 3.37 7.19
C SER A 250 -5.08 4.05 7.51
N LEU A 251 -5.11 5.17 8.21
CA LEU A 251 -3.91 5.92 8.59
C LEU A 251 -3.82 6.09 10.10
N ARG A 252 -2.65 5.79 10.66
CA ARG A 252 -2.28 6.03 12.05
C ARG A 252 -1.05 6.93 12.11
N ALA A 253 -1.04 7.85 13.05
CA ALA A 253 0.11 8.70 13.30
C ALA A 253 0.48 8.70 14.78
N PHE A 254 1.77 8.72 15.07
CA PHE A 254 2.34 8.66 16.40
C PHE A 254 3.42 9.71 16.55
N THR A 255 3.55 10.28 17.75
CA THR A 255 4.64 11.19 18.11
C THR A 255 5.12 10.89 19.52
N ALA A 256 6.05 11.68 20.06
CA ALA A 256 6.49 11.59 21.44
C ALA A 256 6.10 12.87 22.19
N ASP A 257 5.64 12.76 23.43
CA ASP A 257 5.25 13.88 24.30
C ASP A 257 6.19 14.11 25.49
N GLY A 258 7.34 13.43 25.49
CA GLY A 258 8.29 13.44 26.62
C GLY A 258 8.05 12.34 27.64
N THR A 259 6.87 11.71 27.67
CA THR A 259 6.54 10.55 28.51
C THR A 259 6.62 9.25 27.75
N GLY A 260 6.55 9.30 26.42
CA GLY A 260 6.62 8.12 25.54
C GLY A 260 5.99 8.34 24.17
N LYS A 261 5.66 7.24 23.51
CA LYS A 261 4.97 7.24 22.22
C LYS A 261 3.49 7.51 22.42
N VAL A 262 2.98 8.56 21.78
CA VAL A 262 1.57 8.97 21.83
C VAL A 262 0.95 8.82 20.44
N GLN A 263 -0.20 8.17 20.39
CA GLN A 263 -0.99 8.09 19.15
C GLN A 263 -1.83 9.36 18.98
N LEU A 264 -1.81 9.91 17.77
CA LEU A 264 -2.61 11.07 17.40
C LEU A 264 -4.01 10.64 16.98
N ILE A 265 -5.00 11.49 17.21
CA ILE A 265 -6.35 11.33 16.67
C ILE A 265 -6.35 11.83 15.24
N CYS A 266 -6.62 10.93 14.28
CA CYS A 266 -6.61 11.25 12.86
C CYS A 266 -8.04 11.30 12.31
N CYS A 267 -8.43 12.44 11.73
CA CYS A 267 -9.77 12.71 11.24
C CYS A 267 -9.78 12.96 9.73
N PRO A 268 -10.62 12.25 8.97
CA PRO A 268 -10.79 12.49 7.54
C PRO A 268 -11.51 13.82 7.29
N ASN A 269 -11.10 14.51 6.23
CA ASN A 269 -11.59 15.86 5.91
C ASN A 269 -13.09 15.92 5.55
N LYS A 270 -13.74 14.81 5.20
CA LYS A 270 -15.11 14.81 4.63
C LYS A 270 -16.11 13.87 5.26
N LEU A 271 -15.72 13.02 6.18
CA LEU A 271 -16.65 12.04 6.77
C LEU A 271 -17.31 12.51 8.07
N GLY A 272 -17.00 13.71 8.55
CA GLY A 272 -17.67 14.32 9.72
C GLY A 272 -17.51 13.53 11.04
N TYR A 273 -16.74 12.45 11.01
CA TYR A 273 -16.54 11.55 12.14
C TYR A 273 -15.11 11.64 12.63
N CYS A 274 -14.91 12.57 13.51
CA CYS A 274 -13.80 12.53 14.46
C CYS A 274 -14.35 12.05 15.78
N PRO A 275 -13.71 11.13 16.48
CA PRO A 275 -14.11 10.76 17.82
C PRO A 275 -13.76 11.89 18.82
N ASP A 276 -14.36 13.07 18.65
CA ASP A 276 -14.22 14.18 19.56
C ASP A 276 -15.24 14.15 20.71
N ASN A 277 -16.18 13.22 20.66
CA ASN A 277 -17.15 13.06 21.73
C ASN A 277 -16.84 11.85 22.58
N ASP A 278 -16.55 12.06 23.84
CA ASP A 278 -16.41 11.06 24.92
C ASP A 278 -17.62 10.12 25.10
N LYS A 279 -18.56 10.09 24.15
CA LYS A 279 -19.84 9.38 24.24
C LYS A 279 -19.99 8.18 23.32
N ASP A 280 -19.07 7.96 22.36
CA ASP A 280 -19.11 6.75 21.52
C ASP A 280 -18.04 5.76 21.98
N PRO A 281 -18.43 4.59 22.46
CA PRO A 281 -17.50 3.51 22.84
C PRO A 281 -17.01 2.76 21.60
N VAL A 282 -16.54 3.47 20.58
CA VAL A 282 -15.76 2.83 19.52
C VAL A 282 -14.38 2.57 20.11
N ASN A 283 -14.11 1.29 20.28
CA ASN A 283 -12.91 0.64 20.79
C ASN A 283 -11.68 1.55 20.77
N VAL A 284 -11.26 2.04 21.93
CA VAL A 284 -10.26 3.09 22.13
C VAL A 284 -8.86 2.70 21.63
N ASP A 285 -8.67 1.43 21.22
CA ASP A 285 -7.40 0.90 20.70
C ASP A 285 -7.17 1.20 19.20
N ASN A 286 -8.12 1.80 18.48
CA ASN A 286 -8.03 2.08 17.04
C ASN A 286 -8.31 3.55 16.70
N PHE A 287 -7.41 4.47 17.10
CA PHE A 287 -7.42 5.87 16.62
C PHE A 287 -6.97 6.00 15.15
N ALA A 288 -7.19 4.99 14.33
CA ALA A 288 -6.92 5.04 12.90
C ALA A 288 -8.00 5.86 12.20
N GLY A 289 -7.58 6.92 11.51
CA GLY A 289 -8.45 7.63 10.59
C GLY A 289 -8.51 6.90 9.25
N PHE A 290 -9.68 6.92 8.60
CA PHE A 290 -9.80 6.48 7.21
C PHE A 290 -9.61 7.67 6.28
N ILE A 291 -8.69 7.54 5.31
CA ILE A 291 -8.52 8.47 4.21
C ILE A 291 -9.20 7.92 2.97
N ARG A 292 -9.98 8.75 2.27
CA ARG A 292 -10.63 8.39 1.01
C ARG A 292 -10.06 9.26 -0.11
N LEU A 293 -9.24 8.64 -0.96
CA LEU A 293 -8.61 9.32 -2.09
C LEU A 293 -9.67 9.70 -3.15
N LYS A 294 -9.74 10.98 -3.47
CA LYS A 294 -10.49 11.51 -4.59
C LYS A 294 -9.48 11.95 -5.65
N ASP A 295 -9.66 11.48 -6.88
CA ASP A 295 -8.70 11.76 -7.97
C ASP A 295 -7.25 11.40 -7.57
N ASN A 296 -7.08 10.22 -6.95
CA ASN A 296 -5.82 9.66 -6.48
C ASN A 296 -5.13 10.41 -5.33
N LYS A 297 -5.75 11.39 -4.71
CA LYS A 297 -5.16 12.18 -3.61
C LYS A 297 -6.20 12.61 -2.59
N ASP A 298 -5.76 12.77 -1.35
CA ASP A 298 -6.51 13.46 -0.29
C ASP A 298 -5.56 13.78 0.87
N PHE A 299 -6.09 14.35 1.94
CA PHE A 299 -5.35 14.61 3.16
C PHE A 299 -6.16 14.24 4.41
N ILE A 300 -5.46 14.00 5.50
CA ILE A 300 -6.04 13.73 6.81
C ILE A 300 -5.39 14.64 7.86
N ARG A 301 -6.17 15.03 8.87
CA ARG A 301 -5.68 15.81 10.01
C ARG A 301 -5.49 14.91 11.21
N CYS A 302 -4.30 14.93 11.79
CA CYS A 302 -3.96 14.20 13.01
C CYS A 302 -3.58 15.20 14.11
N THR A 303 -4.23 15.11 15.26
CA THR A 303 -4.11 16.09 16.34
C THR A 303 -3.77 15.41 17.67
N PHE A 304 -3.01 16.06 18.50
CA PHE A 304 -2.80 15.68 19.89
C PHE A 304 -4.10 15.80 20.69
N LYS A 305 -4.53 14.71 21.34
CA LYS A 305 -5.77 14.73 22.15
C LYS A 305 -5.68 15.70 23.32
N ASN A 306 -4.67 15.54 24.13
CA ASN A 306 -4.56 16.26 25.41
C ASN A 306 -3.86 17.63 25.31
N GLY A 307 -3.22 17.90 24.15
CA GLY A 307 -2.42 19.10 23.98
C GLY A 307 -1.10 19.07 24.77
N ILE A 308 -0.36 20.16 24.68
CA ILE A 308 0.95 20.35 25.34
C ILE A 308 0.87 21.65 26.12
N PRO A 309 1.34 21.68 27.36
CA PRO A 309 1.33 22.91 28.15
C PRO A 309 2.06 24.05 27.43
N LYS A 310 1.46 25.26 27.45
CA LYS A 310 2.08 26.46 26.87
C LYS A 310 3.41 26.84 27.54
N THR A 311 3.71 26.24 28.71
CA THR A 311 4.94 26.47 29.45
C THR A 311 6.15 25.75 28.89
N PHE A 312 5.97 24.77 27.99
CA PHE A 312 7.08 24.02 27.38
C PHE A 312 7.81 24.85 26.33
N ASP A 313 9.11 24.70 26.25
CA ASP A 313 9.91 25.26 25.17
C ASP A 313 9.68 24.52 23.85
N ALA A 314 10.05 25.17 22.73
CA ALA A 314 10.02 24.51 21.44
C ALA A 314 11.00 23.32 21.42
N TYR A 315 10.55 22.20 20.85
CA TYR A 315 11.35 20.97 20.76
C TYR A 315 11.08 20.20 19.46
N THR A 316 12.00 19.32 19.11
CA THR A 316 11.81 18.40 18.00
C THR A 316 11.27 17.05 18.49
N SER A 317 10.32 16.47 17.77
CA SER A 317 9.74 15.16 18.08
C SER A 317 9.69 14.27 16.84
N PRO A 318 9.90 12.95 16.97
CA PRO A 318 9.64 12.02 15.89
C PRO A 318 8.15 11.95 15.58
N LEU A 319 7.79 12.02 14.31
CA LEU A 319 6.45 11.74 13.80
C LEU A 319 6.52 10.48 12.95
N GLN A 320 5.81 9.43 13.38
CA GLN A 320 5.69 8.16 12.67
C GLN A 320 4.30 8.05 12.09
N ILE A 321 4.19 7.75 10.81
CA ILE A 321 2.93 7.61 10.08
C ILE A 321 2.91 6.24 9.42
N GLU A 322 1.81 5.53 9.60
CA GLU A 322 1.55 4.23 8.97
C GLU A 322 0.23 4.30 8.21
N ILE A 323 0.23 3.83 6.97
CA ILE A 323 -0.96 3.71 6.14
C ILE A 323 -1.11 2.25 5.77
N ASP A 324 -2.21 1.61 6.18
CA ASP A 324 -2.54 0.22 5.90
C ASP A 324 -3.69 0.16 4.89
N TYR A 325 -3.55 -0.64 3.83
CA TYR A 325 -4.53 -0.76 2.75
C TYR A 325 -4.40 -2.08 2.00
N GLY A 326 -5.45 -2.47 1.30
CA GLY A 326 -5.37 -3.42 0.21
C GLY A 326 -5.02 -2.68 -1.08
N TYR A 327 -4.36 -3.34 -2.01
CA TYR A 327 -4.05 -2.78 -3.33
C TYR A 327 -4.46 -3.75 -4.44
N VAL A 328 -5.13 -3.23 -5.45
CA VAL A 328 -5.67 -4.00 -6.57
C VAL A 328 -5.07 -3.47 -7.87
N GLN A 329 -4.42 -4.36 -8.62
CA GLN A 329 -3.86 -4.07 -9.93
C GLN A 329 -4.38 -5.09 -10.94
N THR A 330 -4.78 -4.63 -12.13
CA THR A 330 -5.23 -5.50 -13.22
C THR A 330 -4.25 -5.40 -14.38
N ILE A 331 -3.85 -6.55 -14.89
CA ILE A 331 -3.09 -6.66 -16.14
C ILE A 331 -3.88 -7.52 -17.13
N SER A 332 -3.68 -7.30 -18.42
CA SER A 332 -4.36 -8.06 -19.48
C SER A 332 -3.46 -8.33 -20.67
N THR A 333 -3.74 -9.41 -21.36
CA THR A 333 -3.09 -9.75 -22.62
C THR A 333 -4.08 -10.35 -23.60
N ASN A 334 -3.88 -10.06 -24.88
CA ASN A 334 -4.70 -10.60 -25.97
C ASN A 334 -3.89 -11.62 -26.77
N PHE A 335 -4.57 -12.65 -27.23
CA PHE A 335 -4.03 -13.67 -28.12
C PHE A 335 -5.07 -14.12 -29.14
N ILE A 336 -4.63 -14.78 -30.19
CA ILE A 336 -5.50 -15.27 -31.28
C ILE A 336 -5.63 -16.78 -31.15
N ILE A 337 -6.85 -17.28 -31.10
CA ILE A 337 -7.16 -18.69 -31.28
C ILE A 337 -7.44 -18.91 -32.78
N GLN A 338 -6.80 -19.89 -33.43
CA GLN A 338 -7.02 -20.18 -34.84
C GLN A 338 -7.14 -21.66 -35.10
N LYS A 339 -7.85 -22.03 -36.18
CA LYS A 339 -7.90 -23.39 -36.67
C LYS A 339 -6.58 -23.79 -37.30
N PRO A 340 -6.10 -25.03 -37.12
CA PRO A 340 -4.95 -25.53 -37.86
C PRO A 340 -5.27 -25.57 -39.36
N LEU A 341 -4.30 -25.19 -40.18
CA LEU A 341 -4.43 -25.33 -41.64
C LEU A 341 -4.61 -26.81 -41.98
N LYS A 342 -5.71 -27.15 -42.64
CA LYS A 342 -5.89 -28.47 -43.22
C LYS A 342 -5.19 -28.48 -44.59
N TYR A 343 -4.14 -29.26 -44.71
CA TYR A 343 -3.50 -29.55 -46.00
C TYR A 343 -4.18 -30.73 -46.67
#